data_c565e3d6d0d28e0e43a7dce017697f4d
#
_entry.id   c565e3d6d0d28e0e43a7dce017697f4d
#
_cell.length_a   1.000
_cell.length_b   1.000
_cell.length_c   1.000
_cell.angle_alpha   90.00
_cell.angle_beta   90.00
_cell.angle_gamma   90.00
#
_symmetry.space_group_name_H-M   'P 1'
#
loop_
_entity.id
_entity.type
_entity.pdbx_description
1 polymer ?
#
loop_
_entity_poly.entity_id
_entity_poly.type
_entity_poly.pdbx_seq_one_letter_code
_entity_poly.pdbx_strand_id
1 'polypeptide(L)'
;MSHVRYIDKTREYYRAEGYGRPYEWAHFESIPFTPFSQLDKPLDACRVGLVSSGEVARRDVDPPADDPRRLVYALPADLPADRFQSRKASYDRYATTLEDVDSFLPLTHLRRLAHEGVIGSVAPRFQVIYSEYSQRKTLTVDAPEIVRQMREDDVDVALLAAV
;
A
#
# COMPACT_ATOMS: atom_id res chain seq x y z
N MET A 1 0.48 14.65 -31.59
CA MET A 1 -0.38 14.50 -30.38
C MET A 1 0.28 15.28 -29.25
N SER A 2 -0.39 16.26 -28.68
CA SER A 2 0.11 16.96 -27.49
C SER A 2 -0.14 16.07 -26.26
N HIS A 3 0.90 15.79 -25.48
CA HIS A 3 0.74 15.09 -24.21
C HIS A 3 0.10 16.05 -23.21
N VAL A 4 -1.06 15.69 -22.69
CA VAL A 4 -1.69 16.40 -21.57
C VAL A 4 -1.32 15.64 -20.28
N ARG A 5 -0.89 16.38 -19.27
CA ARG A 5 -0.61 15.78 -17.95
C ARG A 5 -1.87 15.11 -17.42
N TYR A 6 -1.73 13.91 -16.89
CA TYR A 6 -2.84 13.17 -16.28
C TYR A 6 -3.58 14.00 -15.21
N ILE A 7 -2.83 14.71 -14.38
CA ILE A 7 -3.35 15.61 -13.33
C ILE A 7 -4.24 16.71 -13.92
N ASP A 8 -3.84 17.32 -15.03
CA ASP A 8 -4.61 18.40 -15.65
C ASP A 8 -5.92 17.86 -16.23
N LYS A 9 -5.89 16.69 -16.88
CA LYS A 9 -7.10 16.00 -17.34
C LYS A 9 -8.04 15.62 -16.20
N THR A 10 -7.51 15.13 -15.10
CA THR A 10 -8.31 14.77 -13.92
C THR A 10 -9.01 16.01 -13.35
N ARG A 11 -8.32 17.15 -13.27
CA ARG A 11 -8.92 18.42 -12.82
C ARG A 11 -10.04 18.89 -13.75
N GLU A 12 -9.84 18.81 -15.07
CA GLU A 12 -10.84 19.17 -16.06
C GLU A 12 -12.07 18.27 -15.94
N TYR A 13 -11.87 16.97 -15.80
CA TYR A 13 -12.92 15.99 -15.60
C TYR A 13 -13.74 16.29 -14.33
N TYR A 14 -13.09 16.48 -13.17
CA TYR A 14 -13.79 16.80 -11.93
C TYR A 14 -14.58 18.10 -12.01
N ARG A 15 -14.07 19.11 -12.72
CA ARG A 15 -14.80 20.36 -12.96
C ARG A 15 -16.02 20.16 -13.87
N ALA A 16 -15.88 19.38 -14.93
CA ALA A 16 -16.96 19.08 -15.86
C ALA A 16 -18.11 18.31 -15.20
N GLU A 17 -17.78 17.38 -14.30
CA GLU A 17 -18.76 16.59 -13.56
C GLU A 17 -19.34 17.31 -12.33
N GLY A 18 -18.91 18.52 -12.04
CA GLY A 18 -19.46 19.33 -10.94
C GLY A 18 -19.05 18.83 -9.54
N TYR A 19 -17.97 18.09 -9.42
CA TYR A 19 -17.46 17.55 -8.13
C TYR A 19 -16.79 18.61 -7.23
N GLY A 20 -17.21 19.84 -7.24
CA GLY A 20 -16.71 20.87 -6.33
C GLY A 20 -15.22 21.18 -6.51
N ARG A 21 -14.44 21.22 -5.40
CA ARG A 21 -12.99 21.44 -5.50
C ARG A 21 -12.31 20.24 -6.13
N PRO A 22 -11.47 20.44 -7.16
CA PRO A 22 -10.65 19.36 -7.70
C PRO A 22 -9.74 18.83 -6.59
N TYR A 23 -9.45 17.52 -6.63
CA TYR A 23 -8.50 16.91 -5.72
C TYR A 23 -7.17 17.65 -5.76
N GLU A 24 -6.70 18.10 -4.60
CA GLU A 24 -5.40 18.74 -4.45
C GLU A 24 -4.40 17.65 -4.04
N TRP A 25 -3.45 17.40 -4.94
CA TRP A 25 -2.36 16.47 -4.66
C TRP A 25 -1.47 17.00 -3.54
N ALA A 26 -0.91 16.07 -2.74
CA ALA A 26 0.05 16.45 -1.72
C ALA A 26 1.26 17.15 -2.35
N HIS A 27 1.56 18.34 -1.85
CA HIS A 27 2.75 19.09 -2.24
C HIS A 27 3.86 18.79 -1.24
N PHE A 28 4.93 18.16 -1.73
CA PHE A 28 6.11 17.85 -0.91
C PHE A 28 7.19 18.92 -1.00
N GLU A 29 6.91 20.03 -1.66
CA GLU A 29 7.85 21.17 -1.83
C GLU A 29 8.24 21.82 -0.50
N SER A 30 7.40 21.69 0.53
CA SER A 30 7.70 22.18 1.88
C SER A 30 8.61 21.25 2.68
N ILE A 31 8.94 20.08 2.19
CA ILE A 31 9.89 19.17 2.83
C ILE A 31 11.30 19.62 2.44
N PRO A 32 12.11 20.11 3.41
CA PRO A 32 13.40 20.74 3.11
C PRO A 32 14.47 19.75 2.62
N PHE A 33 14.16 18.47 2.61
CA PHE A 33 15.05 17.40 2.14
C PHE A 33 14.24 16.20 1.65
N THR A 34 14.80 15.43 0.75
CA THR A 34 14.21 14.13 0.39
C THR A 34 14.31 13.20 1.59
N PRO A 35 13.19 12.70 2.14
CA PRO A 35 13.22 11.77 3.26
C PRO A 35 13.79 10.44 2.79
N PHE A 36 15.08 10.28 2.94
CA PHE A 36 15.81 9.07 2.60
C PHE A 36 16.66 8.66 3.80
N SER A 37 16.33 7.53 4.41
CA SER A 37 17.14 6.93 5.46
C SER A 37 18.04 5.86 4.84
N GLN A 38 19.34 5.96 5.11
CA GLN A 38 20.26 4.90 4.73
C GLN A 38 20.00 3.67 5.57
N LEU A 39 20.16 2.50 4.96
CA LEU A 39 20.11 1.24 5.71
C LEU A 39 21.38 1.08 6.53
N ASP A 40 21.24 0.67 7.76
CA ASP A 40 22.35 0.41 8.68
C ASP A 40 23.05 -0.93 8.40
N LYS A 41 22.45 -1.77 7.56
CA LYS A 41 22.95 -3.08 7.16
C LYS A 41 22.61 -3.38 5.69
N PRO A 42 23.32 -4.33 5.05
CA PRO A 42 23.05 -4.69 3.66
C PRO A 42 21.65 -5.30 3.50
N LEU A 43 21.10 -5.19 2.30
CA LEU A 43 19.72 -5.57 2.00
C LEU A 43 19.44 -7.07 2.25
N ASP A 44 20.43 -7.92 1.99
CA ASP A 44 20.38 -9.37 2.26
C ASP A 44 20.32 -9.73 3.74
N ALA A 45 20.56 -8.75 4.63
CA ALA A 45 20.38 -8.88 6.07
C ALA A 45 19.12 -8.16 6.58
N CYS A 46 18.37 -7.47 5.70
CA CYS A 46 17.19 -6.68 6.07
C CYS A 46 15.91 -7.52 6.10
N ARG A 47 15.06 -7.26 7.10
CA ARG A 47 13.69 -7.72 7.11
C ARG A 47 12.79 -6.70 6.39
N VAL A 48 12.05 -7.17 5.38
CA VAL A 48 11.17 -6.34 4.57
C VAL A 48 9.73 -6.50 5.02
N GLY A 49 9.10 -5.39 5.39
CA GLY A 49 7.65 -5.28 5.62
C GLY A 49 6.92 -4.86 4.37
N LEU A 50 5.64 -5.20 4.29
CA LEU A 50 4.78 -4.86 3.15
C LEU A 50 3.53 -4.14 3.64
N VAL A 51 3.17 -3.04 2.98
CA VAL A 51 1.90 -2.33 3.15
C VAL A 51 1.15 -2.31 1.83
N SER A 52 -0.11 -2.69 1.83
CA SER A 52 -0.98 -2.58 0.65
C SER A 52 -2.17 -1.67 0.91
N SER A 53 -2.48 -0.80 -0.05
CA SER A 53 -3.72 -0.01 -0.06
C SER A 53 -4.86 -0.69 -0.82
N GLY A 54 -4.66 -1.93 -1.26
CA GLY A 54 -5.60 -2.71 -2.09
C GLY A 54 -6.77 -3.35 -1.32
N GLU A 55 -7.07 -2.95 -0.10
CA GLU A 55 -8.13 -3.54 0.74
C GLU A 55 -8.05 -5.08 0.77
N VAL A 56 -6.85 -5.58 0.99
CA VAL A 56 -6.57 -7.02 0.98
C VAL A 56 -7.34 -7.71 2.10
N ALA A 57 -7.98 -8.81 1.77
CA ALA A 57 -8.69 -9.64 2.73
C ALA A 57 -8.40 -11.12 2.48
N ARG A 58 -8.57 -11.94 3.50
CA ARG A 58 -8.56 -13.38 3.32
C ARG A 58 -9.87 -13.83 2.66
N ARG A 59 -9.78 -14.82 1.76
CA ARG A 59 -10.96 -15.39 1.07
C ARG A 59 -11.85 -16.23 2.00
N ASP A 60 -11.26 -16.78 3.05
CA ASP A 60 -11.89 -17.74 3.98
C ASP A 60 -12.32 -17.12 5.31
N VAL A 61 -12.25 -15.80 5.42
CA VAL A 61 -12.63 -15.09 6.66
C VAL A 61 -13.57 -13.94 6.30
N ASP A 62 -14.65 -13.85 7.06
CA ASP A 62 -15.56 -12.71 6.97
C ASP A 62 -14.84 -11.39 7.32
N PRO A 63 -15.26 -10.29 6.71
CA PRO A 63 -14.71 -9.00 7.07
C PRO A 63 -14.91 -8.71 8.56
N PRO A 64 -13.97 -7.99 9.20
CA PRO A 64 -14.20 -7.53 10.57
C PRO A 64 -15.51 -6.73 10.63
N ALA A 65 -16.23 -6.90 11.74
CA ALA A 65 -17.53 -6.24 11.97
C ALA A 65 -17.38 -4.70 12.03
N ASP A 66 -16.20 -4.21 12.36
CA ASP A 66 -15.87 -2.79 12.35
C ASP A 66 -15.63 -2.30 10.92
N ASP A 67 -15.98 -1.03 10.68
CA ASP A 67 -15.77 -0.39 9.36
C ASP A 67 -14.28 -0.44 8.97
N PRO A 68 -13.91 -1.26 7.96
CA PRO A 68 -12.52 -1.43 7.56
C PRO A 68 -11.86 -0.11 7.11
N ARG A 69 -12.67 0.91 6.77
CA ARG A 69 -12.18 2.24 6.38
C ARG A 69 -11.50 3.00 7.53
N ARG A 70 -11.62 2.52 8.75
CA ARG A 70 -11.07 3.19 9.93
C ARG A 70 -9.84 2.55 10.50
N LEU A 71 -9.51 1.36 10.04
CA LEU A 71 -8.48 0.53 10.67
C LEU A 71 -7.31 0.27 9.73
N VAL A 72 -6.11 0.40 10.28
CA VAL A 72 -4.95 -0.35 9.80
C VAL A 72 -5.07 -1.74 10.39
N TYR A 73 -5.12 -2.75 9.57
CA TYR A 73 -5.13 -4.13 10.04
C TYR A 73 -3.96 -4.92 9.46
N ALA A 74 -3.57 -5.96 10.14
CA ALA A 74 -2.48 -6.81 9.72
C ALA A 74 -2.99 -8.21 9.38
N LEU A 75 -2.39 -8.80 8.35
CA LEU A 75 -2.65 -10.16 7.92
C LEU A 75 -1.35 -10.96 7.92
N PRO A 76 -1.41 -12.27 8.19
CA PRO A 76 -0.24 -13.13 8.24
C PRO A 76 0.43 -13.24 6.87
N ALA A 77 1.75 -13.08 6.83
CA ALA A 77 2.54 -13.12 5.61
C ALA A 77 3.05 -14.53 5.26
N ASP A 78 2.69 -15.56 6.00
CA ASP A 78 3.06 -16.96 5.76
C ASP A 78 2.03 -17.74 4.92
N LEU A 79 0.81 -17.22 4.79
CA LEU A 79 -0.24 -17.84 3.99
C LEU A 79 0.07 -17.73 2.48
N PRO A 80 -0.30 -18.74 1.68
CA PRO A 80 -0.22 -18.67 0.22
C PRO A 80 -0.95 -17.44 -0.35
N ALA A 81 -0.42 -16.84 -1.43
CA ALA A 81 -0.97 -15.61 -2.00
C ALA A 81 -2.42 -15.79 -2.50
N ASP A 82 -2.78 -16.97 -3.01
CA ASP A 82 -4.13 -17.31 -3.47
C ASP A 82 -5.20 -17.31 -2.36
N ARG A 83 -4.78 -17.29 -1.08
CA ARG A 83 -5.67 -17.13 0.07
C ARG A 83 -6.15 -15.69 0.25
N PHE A 84 -5.59 -14.75 -0.48
CA PHE A 84 -5.94 -13.34 -0.41
C PHE A 84 -6.75 -12.89 -1.62
N GLN A 85 -7.45 -11.80 -1.46
CA GLN A 85 -8.20 -11.09 -2.50
C GLN A 85 -8.23 -9.60 -2.19
N SER A 86 -8.37 -8.76 -3.20
CA SER A 86 -8.77 -7.37 -2.99
C SER A 86 -10.29 -7.28 -2.99
N ARG A 87 -10.85 -6.48 -2.08
CA ARG A 87 -12.28 -6.18 -2.04
C ARG A 87 -12.65 -5.00 -2.92
N LYS A 88 -11.67 -4.24 -3.36
CA LYS A 88 -11.88 -3.02 -4.10
C LYS A 88 -11.15 -3.02 -5.44
N ALA A 89 -11.92 -3.16 -6.49
CA ALA A 89 -11.48 -2.75 -7.81
C ALA A 89 -11.80 -1.25 -7.96
N SER A 90 -10.87 -0.36 -7.58
CA SER A 90 -11.15 1.08 -7.60
C SER A 90 -10.83 1.73 -8.93
N TYR A 91 -9.99 1.12 -9.75
CA TYR A 91 -9.60 1.67 -11.05
C TYR A 91 -10.15 0.82 -12.17
N ASP A 92 -9.96 1.20 -13.35
CA ASP A 92 -10.29 0.60 -14.62
C ASP A 92 -10.76 -0.89 -14.56
N ARG A 93 -12.03 -1.07 -14.20
CA ARG A 93 -12.67 -2.40 -14.10
C ARG A 93 -12.75 -3.12 -15.44
N TYR A 94 -12.44 -2.44 -16.53
CA TYR A 94 -12.52 -2.98 -17.88
C TYR A 94 -11.16 -3.44 -18.40
N ALA A 95 -10.08 -2.78 -17.99
CA ALA A 95 -8.74 -3.09 -18.47
C ALA A 95 -7.89 -3.87 -17.47
N THR A 96 -8.24 -3.84 -16.16
CA THR A 96 -7.50 -4.55 -15.12
C THR A 96 -8.35 -5.60 -14.43
N THR A 97 -7.77 -6.75 -14.15
CA THR A 97 -8.35 -7.77 -13.27
C THR A 97 -7.58 -7.80 -11.95
N LEU A 98 -8.26 -8.20 -10.88
CA LEU A 98 -7.64 -8.43 -9.57
C LEU A 98 -7.35 -9.91 -9.32
N GLU A 99 -7.25 -10.69 -10.39
CA GLU A 99 -6.97 -12.12 -10.31
C GLU A 99 -5.52 -12.40 -9.94
N ASP A 100 -4.60 -11.56 -10.44
CA ASP A 100 -3.21 -11.60 -10.05
C ASP A 100 -3.02 -10.88 -8.70
N VAL A 101 -2.94 -11.67 -7.64
CA VAL A 101 -2.77 -11.17 -6.27
C VAL A 101 -1.46 -10.39 -6.11
N ASP A 102 -0.40 -10.79 -6.78
CA ASP A 102 0.89 -10.12 -6.67
C ASP A 102 0.88 -8.70 -7.30
N SER A 103 -0.12 -8.34 -8.10
CA SER A 103 -0.29 -6.98 -8.63
C SER A 103 -0.61 -5.94 -7.55
N PHE A 104 -1.23 -6.33 -6.45
CA PHE A 104 -1.56 -5.46 -5.31
C PHE A 104 -0.98 -5.94 -3.98
N LEU A 105 -0.49 -7.17 -3.91
CA LEU A 105 0.15 -7.79 -2.77
C LEU A 105 1.34 -8.64 -3.23
N PRO A 106 2.50 -8.06 -3.54
CA PRO A 106 3.65 -8.76 -4.15
C PRO A 106 4.37 -9.69 -3.17
N LEU A 107 3.62 -10.48 -2.42
CA LEU A 107 4.10 -11.34 -1.35
C LEU A 107 4.89 -12.54 -1.88
N THR A 108 4.45 -13.12 -3.00
CA THR A 108 5.16 -14.22 -3.66
C THR A 108 6.55 -13.79 -4.12
N HIS A 109 6.64 -12.57 -4.67
CA HIS A 109 7.92 -12.01 -5.10
C HIS A 109 8.85 -11.73 -3.94
N LEU A 110 8.35 -11.16 -2.84
CA LEU A 110 9.16 -10.92 -1.64
C LEU A 110 9.70 -12.23 -1.03
N ARG A 111 8.88 -13.27 -0.96
CA ARG A 111 9.32 -14.57 -0.47
C ARG A 111 10.38 -15.20 -1.36
N ARG A 112 10.23 -15.07 -2.69
CA ARG A 112 11.24 -15.52 -3.65
C ARG A 112 12.57 -14.78 -3.44
N LEU A 113 12.53 -13.45 -3.31
CA LEU A 113 13.73 -12.66 -3.03
C LEU A 113 14.41 -13.03 -1.72
N ALA A 114 13.64 -13.36 -0.68
CA ALA A 114 14.19 -13.87 0.58
C ALA A 114 14.83 -15.25 0.41
N HIS A 115 14.19 -16.14 -0.35
CA HIS A 115 14.76 -17.47 -0.65
C HIS A 115 16.03 -17.37 -1.49
N GLU A 116 16.12 -16.43 -2.42
CA GLU A 116 17.30 -16.17 -3.25
C GLU A 116 18.41 -15.40 -2.50
N GLY A 117 18.17 -14.98 -1.26
CA GLY A 117 19.14 -14.23 -0.46
C GLY A 117 19.33 -12.77 -0.91
N VAL A 118 18.40 -12.22 -1.67
CA VAL A 118 18.43 -10.81 -2.08
C VAL A 118 17.98 -9.89 -0.94
N ILE A 119 17.03 -10.36 -0.14
CA ILE A 119 16.61 -9.75 1.13
C ILE A 119 16.77 -10.76 2.26
N GLY A 120 16.95 -10.29 3.50
CA GLY A 120 17.16 -11.18 4.64
C GLY A 120 15.91 -12.00 5.00
N SER A 121 14.76 -11.36 5.07
CA SER A 121 13.49 -12.04 5.36
C SER A 121 12.30 -11.15 5.03
N VAL A 122 11.11 -11.76 4.99
CA VAL A 122 9.83 -11.04 4.97
C VAL A 122 9.30 -10.94 6.39
N ALA A 123 8.67 -9.83 6.76
CA ALA A 123 8.00 -9.67 8.05
C ALA A 123 6.89 -10.72 8.23
N PRO A 124 6.58 -11.14 9.49
CA PRO A 124 5.61 -12.20 9.74
C PRO A 124 4.16 -11.81 9.35
N ARG A 125 3.90 -10.53 9.24
CA ARG A 125 2.60 -9.96 8.82
C ARG A 125 2.84 -8.79 7.88
N PHE A 126 1.82 -8.47 7.09
CA PHE A 126 1.78 -7.26 6.27
C PHE A 126 0.59 -6.40 6.68
N GLN A 127 0.71 -5.09 6.49
CA GLN A 127 -0.32 -4.14 6.84
C GLN A 127 -1.18 -3.82 5.64
N VAL A 128 -2.46 -3.61 5.90
CA VAL A 128 -3.46 -3.19 4.91
C VAL A 128 -4.11 -1.91 5.38
N ILE A 129 -4.24 -0.96 4.47
CA ILE A 129 -4.96 0.27 4.69
C ILE A 129 -6.10 0.40 3.68
N TYR A 130 -7.12 1.15 4.08
CA TYR A 130 -8.17 1.60 3.19
C TYR A 130 -7.78 2.93 2.55
N SER A 131 -7.89 3.02 1.23
CA SER A 131 -7.58 4.23 0.47
C SER A 131 -8.74 5.23 0.55
N GLU A 132 -8.66 6.19 1.47
CA GLU A 132 -9.68 7.22 1.70
C GLU A 132 -9.33 8.60 1.15
N TYR A 133 -8.19 8.77 0.52
CA TYR A 133 -7.67 10.06 0.08
C TYR A 133 -7.57 11.12 1.22
N SER A 134 -7.45 10.69 2.47
CA SER A 134 -7.34 11.54 3.64
C SER A 134 -5.90 11.68 4.10
N GLN A 135 -5.20 12.70 3.64
CA GLN A 135 -3.83 13.00 4.08
C GLN A 135 -3.75 13.13 5.60
N ARG A 136 -4.73 13.79 6.22
CA ARG A 136 -4.77 13.94 7.68
C ARG A 136 -4.82 12.57 8.37
N LYS A 137 -5.71 11.69 7.95
CA LYS A 137 -5.82 10.34 8.55
C LYS A 137 -4.53 9.55 8.33
N THR A 138 -3.98 9.59 7.12
CA THR A 138 -2.71 8.91 6.82
C THR A 138 -1.58 9.37 7.73
N LEU A 139 -1.43 10.68 7.93
CA LEU A 139 -0.35 11.23 8.76
C LEU A 139 -0.56 11.02 10.26
N THR A 140 -1.81 11.09 10.75
CA THR A 140 -2.08 11.11 12.20
C THR A 140 -2.53 9.76 12.76
N VAL A 141 -2.93 8.82 11.93
CA VAL A 141 -3.47 7.51 12.35
C VAL A 141 -2.75 6.36 11.66
N ASP A 142 -2.86 6.28 10.31
CA ASP A 142 -2.44 5.08 9.59
C ASP A 142 -0.92 4.88 9.63
N ALA A 143 -0.15 5.90 9.27
CA ALA A 143 1.31 5.80 9.24
C ALA A 143 1.92 5.55 10.62
N PRO A 144 1.52 6.25 11.71
CA PRO A 144 1.99 5.94 13.05
C PRO A 144 1.69 4.49 13.48
N GLU A 145 0.50 3.98 13.18
CA GLU A 145 0.12 2.61 13.54
C GLU A 145 0.92 1.57 12.74
N ILE A 146 1.09 1.79 11.43
CA ILE A 146 1.94 0.94 10.58
C ILE A 146 3.37 0.89 11.13
N VAL A 147 3.96 2.05 11.43
CA VAL A 147 5.32 2.15 11.97
C VAL A 147 5.43 1.41 13.31
N ARG A 148 4.42 1.56 14.18
CA ARG A 148 4.39 0.84 15.45
C ARG A 148 4.43 -0.68 15.25
N GLN A 149 3.57 -1.21 14.38
CA GLN A 149 3.53 -2.64 14.08
C GLN A 149 4.80 -3.15 13.40
N MET A 150 5.37 -2.38 12.47
CA MET A 150 6.61 -2.74 11.80
C MET A 150 7.81 -2.77 12.77
N ARG A 151 7.84 -1.86 13.74
CA ARG A 151 8.88 -1.90 14.79
C ARG A 151 8.75 -3.09 15.70
N GLU A 152 7.53 -3.53 16.01
CA GLU A 152 7.29 -4.77 16.76
C GLU A 152 7.80 -6.01 16.02
N ASP A 153 7.76 -5.97 14.69
CA ASP A 153 8.21 -7.06 13.83
C ASP A 153 9.69 -6.93 13.40
N ASP A 154 10.44 -5.98 13.96
CA ASP A 154 11.85 -5.69 13.61
C ASP A 154 12.04 -5.44 12.10
N VAL A 155 11.14 -4.70 11.47
CA VAL A 155 11.22 -4.37 10.04
C VAL A 155 12.26 -3.28 9.80
N ASP A 156 13.17 -3.53 8.87
CA ASP A 156 14.21 -2.58 8.45
C ASP A 156 13.80 -1.74 7.25
N VAL A 157 13.02 -2.33 6.34
CA VAL A 157 12.60 -1.72 5.07
C VAL A 157 11.12 -1.97 4.86
N ALA A 158 10.37 -0.93 4.50
CA ALA A 158 8.96 -1.03 4.14
C ALA A 158 8.77 -0.88 2.62
N LEU A 159 8.09 -1.83 2.01
CA LEU A 159 7.56 -1.74 0.65
C LEU A 159 6.11 -1.30 0.71
N LEU A 160 5.78 -0.24 -0.05
CA LEU A 160 4.43 0.28 -0.16
C LEU A 160 3.86 -0.10 -1.53
N ALA A 161 2.85 -0.98 -1.54
CA ALA A 161 2.09 -1.34 -2.72
C ALA A 161 0.83 -0.47 -2.78
N ALA A 162 0.88 0.56 -3.63
CA ALA A 162 -0.25 1.46 -3.86
C ALA A 162 -1.15 0.90 -4.98
N VAL A 163 -2.47 0.87 -4.74
CA VAL A 163 -3.50 0.39 -5.66
C VAL A 163 -4.62 1.41 -5.81
#